data_772e3a1d838eb550e4bef566ab652cfa
#
_entry.id   772e3a1d838eb550e4bef566ab652cfa
#
_cell.length_a   1.000
_cell.length_b   1.000
_cell.length_c   1.000
_cell.angle_alpha   90.00
_cell.angle_beta   90.00
_cell.angle_gamma   90.00
#
_symmetry.space_group_name_H-M   'P 1'
#
loop_
_entity.id
_entity.type
_entity.pdbx_description
1 polymer ?
#
loop_
_entity_poly.entity_id
_entity_poly.type
_entity_poly.pdbx_seq_one_letter_code
_entity_poly.pdbx_strand_id
1 'polypeptide(L)'
;FYEKNLQLSFNHSYDFNEDNNYTKKINQTSNFSDIALEAKTNFDNIFFKIDSRLSNRELEKKEMNYFFQYNDVVDLTLNYNETDAKAFQNLSTDTQFLEASLGKKMNDNVFLSVSSDLDLKNNYSPLSQTIKLSIFDECSKLDISYTDKRFNDNYNTQPSEIINLSFTMDYLGFFGYEQKSNVFFEETGDFNYGY
;
A
#
# COMPACT_ATOMS: atom_id res chain seq x y z
N PHE A 1 -0.30 -17.81 28.36
CA PHE A 1 -0.69 -16.40 28.64
C PHE A 1 -0.43 -15.63 27.36
N TYR A 2 -1.47 -15.24 26.61
CA TYR A 2 -1.34 -14.36 25.44
C TYR A 2 -1.33 -12.93 25.97
N GLU A 3 -0.24 -12.22 25.77
CA GLU A 3 -0.17 -10.80 26.11
C GLU A 3 -0.96 -9.99 25.10
N LYS A 4 -2.11 -9.49 25.53
CA LYS A 4 -2.90 -8.51 24.77
C LYS A 4 -2.24 -7.16 24.98
N ASN A 5 -1.54 -6.66 23.99
CA ASN A 5 -0.85 -5.37 24.09
C ASN A 5 -1.59 -4.31 23.27
N LEU A 6 -2.18 -3.34 23.97
CA LEU A 6 -2.61 -2.10 23.36
C LEU A 6 -1.49 -1.06 23.55
N GLN A 7 -1.02 -0.51 22.45
CA GLN A 7 -0.02 0.55 22.46
C GLN A 7 -0.62 1.81 21.85
N LEU A 8 -0.50 2.93 22.56
CA LEU A 8 -0.92 4.25 22.11
C LEU A 8 0.31 5.16 22.08
N SER A 9 0.47 5.88 20.99
CA SER A 9 1.54 6.86 20.79
C SER A 9 0.96 8.20 20.38
N PHE A 10 1.53 9.25 20.96
CA PHE A 10 1.21 10.63 20.63
C PHE A 10 2.52 11.34 20.31
N ASN A 11 2.58 11.97 19.15
CA ASN A 11 3.74 12.72 18.71
C ASN A 11 3.34 14.14 18.30
N HIS A 12 4.06 15.12 18.83
CA HIS A 12 3.93 16.52 18.49
C HIS A 12 5.28 17.19 18.65
N SER A 13 5.70 18.00 17.70
CA SER A 13 7.00 18.67 17.72
C SER A 13 6.86 20.16 17.47
N TYR A 14 7.86 20.90 17.91
CA TYR A 14 8.02 22.33 17.64
C TYR A 14 9.31 22.55 16.85
N ASP A 15 9.23 23.27 15.74
CA ASP A 15 10.37 23.67 14.94
C ASP A 15 10.76 25.10 15.30
N PHE A 16 11.99 25.28 15.75
CA PHE A 16 12.55 26.58 16.09
C PHE A 16 12.99 27.38 14.86
N ASN A 17 12.98 26.78 13.69
CA ASN A 17 13.50 27.37 12.46
C ASN A 17 12.35 27.71 11.49
N GLU A 18 12.00 28.99 11.37
CA GLU A 18 10.89 29.48 10.55
C GLU A 18 11.06 29.22 9.03
N ASP A 19 12.30 29.01 8.58
CA ASP A 19 12.66 28.84 7.16
C ASP A 19 12.80 27.37 6.71
N ASN A 20 12.28 26.43 7.49
CA ASN A 20 12.41 25.03 7.16
C ASN A 20 11.57 24.65 5.91
N ASN A 21 12.25 24.19 4.85
CA ASN A 21 11.60 23.74 3.62
C ASN A 21 10.64 22.56 3.82
N TYR A 22 10.76 21.84 4.93
CA TYR A 22 9.90 20.73 5.27
C TYR A 22 8.50 21.22 5.69
N THR A 23 8.42 22.27 6.50
CA THR A 23 7.14 22.85 6.95
C THR A 23 6.34 23.41 5.77
N LYS A 24 7.02 24.01 4.77
CA LYS A 24 6.39 24.51 3.54
C LYS A 24 5.80 23.38 2.69
N LYS A 25 6.49 22.24 2.59
CA LYS A 25 6.01 21.10 1.79
C LYS A 25 4.74 20.46 2.32
N ILE A 26 4.52 20.50 3.64
CA ILE A 26 3.35 19.88 4.29
C ILE A 26 2.25 20.89 4.62
N ASN A 27 2.28 22.07 3.98
CA ASN A 27 1.33 23.17 4.19
C ASN A 27 1.17 23.57 5.68
N GLN A 28 2.26 23.48 6.43
CA GLN A 28 2.28 23.84 7.85
C GLN A 28 2.44 25.34 7.98
N THR A 29 1.47 25.99 8.63
CA THR A 29 1.41 27.45 8.80
C THR A 29 1.94 27.94 10.14
N SER A 30 2.47 27.05 10.96
CA SER A 30 3.01 27.36 12.29
C SER A 30 4.25 26.53 12.59
N ASN A 31 5.05 26.96 13.55
CA ASN A 31 6.22 26.23 14.02
C ASN A 31 5.89 24.94 14.76
N PHE A 32 4.61 24.72 15.07
CA PHE A 32 4.16 23.45 15.63
C PHE A 32 3.85 22.45 14.53
N SER A 33 4.33 21.23 14.68
CA SER A 33 3.96 20.11 13.80
C SER A 33 2.49 19.78 13.92
N ASP A 34 1.98 19.06 12.93
CA ASP A 34 0.72 18.35 13.10
C ASP A 34 0.82 17.34 14.25
N ILE A 35 -0.33 16.96 14.79
CA ILE A 35 -0.45 15.96 15.82
C ILE A 35 -0.53 14.61 15.16
N ALA A 36 0.40 13.72 15.46
CA ALA A 36 0.37 12.33 15.01
C ALA A 36 -0.05 11.42 16.16
N LEU A 37 -1.09 10.63 15.91
CA LEU A 37 -1.65 9.65 16.81
C LEU A 37 -1.47 8.26 16.21
N GLU A 38 -1.00 7.32 16.99
CA GLU A 38 -0.94 5.91 16.63
C GLU A 38 -1.61 5.08 17.72
N ALA A 39 -2.46 4.16 17.31
CA ALA A 39 -3.01 3.12 18.16
C ALA A 39 -2.78 1.77 17.50
N LYS A 40 -2.17 0.83 18.19
CA LYS A 40 -1.99 -0.53 17.68
C LYS A 40 -2.23 -1.57 18.75
N THR A 41 -2.76 -2.70 18.32
CA THR A 41 -2.99 -3.85 19.17
C THR A 41 -2.63 -5.14 18.44
N ASN A 42 -2.10 -6.07 19.19
CA ASN A 42 -1.84 -7.43 18.73
C ASN A 42 -2.67 -8.40 19.58
N PHE A 43 -3.46 -9.23 18.93
CA PHE A 43 -4.36 -10.15 19.57
C PHE A 43 -4.34 -11.49 18.86
N ASP A 44 -3.65 -12.47 19.41
CA ASP A 44 -3.42 -13.77 18.79
C ASP A 44 -2.97 -13.64 17.31
N ASN A 45 -3.83 -14.01 16.38
CA ASN A 45 -3.57 -13.98 14.95
C ASN A 45 -4.03 -12.66 14.29
N ILE A 46 -4.48 -11.67 15.08
CA ILE A 46 -4.98 -10.39 14.58
C ILE A 46 -4.04 -9.27 14.99
N PHE A 47 -3.63 -8.48 14.03
CA PHE A 47 -2.96 -7.21 14.23
C PHE A 47 -3.82 -6.08 13.68
N PHE A 48 -4.01 -5.04 14.46
CA PHE A 48 -4.74 -3.83 14.05
C PHE A 48 -3.93 -2.59 14.41
N LYS A 49 -3.87 -1.64 13.49
CA LYS A 49 -3.19 -0.37 13.67
C LYS A 49 -4.01 0.76 13.06
N ILE A 50 -4.08 1.88 13.78
CA ILE A 50 -4.61 3.14 13.27
C ILE A 50 -3.50 4.19 13.42
N ASP A 51 -3.19 4.87 12.33
CA ASP A 51 -2.38 6.08 12.32
C ASP A 51 -3.26 7.25 11.91
N SER A 52 -3.17 8.35 12.62
CA SER A 52 -3.91 9.57 12.30
C SER A 52 -3.01 10.79 12.40
N ARG A 53 -3.18 11.71 11.48
CA ARG A 53 -2.53 13.00 11.48
C ARG A 53 -3.59 14.10 11.47
N LEU A 54 -3.52 14.96 12.48
CA LEU A 54 -4.45 16.05 12.68
C LEU A 54 -3.73 17.39 12.57
N SER A 55 -4.41 18.42 12.08
CA SER A 55 -3.88 19.77 12.12
C SER A 55 -3.70 20.21 13.58
N ASN A 56 -2.65 20.97 13.86
CA ASN A 56 -2.37 21.44 15.22
C ASN A 56 -3.30 22.58 15.71
N ARG A 57 -4.00 23.24 14.80
CA ARG A 57 -4.87 24.39 15.13
C ARG A 57 -6.32 24.00 15.34
N GLU A 58 -6.86 23.27 14.37
CA GLU A 58 -8.31 23.01 14.31
C GLU A 58 -8.63 21.54 14.62
N LEU A 59 -7.59 20.71 14.82
CA LEU A 59 -7.69 19.25 15.00
C LEU A 59 -8.42 18.56 13.83
N GLU A 60 -8.41 19.23 12.67
CA GLU A 60 -8.96 18.65 11.45
C GLU A 60 -8.12 17.47 10.99
N LYS A 61 -8.79 16.46 10.52
CA LYS A 61 -8.15 15.27 9.95
C LYS A 61 -7.40 15.65 8.67
N LYS A 62 -6.12 15.32 8.61
CA LYS A 62 -5.27 15.45 7.42
C LYS A 62 -5.02 14.11 6.73
N GLU A 63 -4.76 13.12 7.52
CA GLU A 63 -4.44 11.77 7.04
C GLU A 63 -4.93 10.74 8.06
N MET A 64 -5.42 9.62 7.57
CA MET A 64 -5.84 8.49 8.39
C MET A 64 -5.49 7.19 7.68
N ASN A 65 -4.84 6.31 8.40
CA ASN A 65 -4.47 4.99 7.92
C ASN A 65 -4.99 3.92 8.89
N TYR A 66 -5.69 2.92 8.35
CA TYR A 66 -6.18 1.77 9.08
C TYR A 66 -5.54 0.52 8.49
N PHE A 67 -4.79 -0.18 9.30
CA PHE A 67 -4.17 -1.43 8.92
C PHE A 67 -4.76 -2.57 9.74
N PHE A 68 -5.20 -3.62 9.06
CA PHE A 68 -5.70 -4.86 9.65
C PHE A 68 -4.98 -6.04 9.03
N GLN A 69 -4.54 -6.97 9.86
CA GLN A 69 -3.91 -8.21 9.44
C GLN A 69 -4.46 -9.37 10.27
N TYR A 70 -4.78 -10.45 9.60
CA TYR A 70 -5.16 -11.73 10.18
C TYR A 70 -4.31 -12.83 9.56
N ASN A 71 -3.63 -13.63 10.40
CA ASN A 71 -2.72 -14.69 9.97
C ASN A 71 -3.07 -15.97 10.72
N ASP A 72 -3.72 -16.93 10.01
CA ASP A 72 -4.00 -18.27 10.52
C ASP A 72 -4.18 -19.23 9.33
N VAL A 73 -5.39 -19.76 9.11
CA VAL A 73 -5.73 -20.62 7.97
C VAL A 73 -5.61 -19.88 6.64
N VAL A 74 -5.83 -18.58 6.68
CA VAL A 74 -5.63 -17.63 5.59
C VAL A 74 -4.89 -16.42 6.11
N ASP A 75 -4.10 -15.79 5.26
CA ASP A 75 -3.45 -14.50 5.51
C ASP A 75 -4.30 -13.41 4.85
N LEU A 76 -4.93 -12.56 5.65
CA LEU A 76 -5.71 -11.42 5.18
C LEU A 76 -5.02 -10.13 5.63
N THR A 77 -4.76 -9.23 4.69
CA THR A 77 -4.27 -7.89 4.98
C THR A 77 -5.19 -6.86 4.33
N LEU A 78 -5.59 -5.87 5.10
CA LEU A 78 -6.34 -4.71 4.63
C LEU A 78 -5.62 -3.44 5.09
N ASN A 79 -5.37 -2.53 4.17
CA ASN A 79 -4.75 -1.24 4.43
C ASN A 79 -5.60 -0.15 3.77
N TYR A 80 -6.31 0.64 4.58
CA TYR A 80 -7.10 1.77 4.11
C TYR A 80 -6.39 3.07 4.44
N ASN A 81 -6.17 3.90 3.44
CA ASN A 81 -5.57 5.23 3.58
C ASN A 81 -6.53 6.30 3.06
N GLU A 82 -6.70 7.35 3.85
CA GLU A 82 -7.46 8.54 3.50
C GLU A 82 -6.62 9.79 3.74
N THR A 83 -6.51 10.66 2.73
CA THR A 83 -5.75 11.90 2.79
C THR A 83 -6.59 13.07 2.31
N ASP A 84 -6.63 14.16 3.10
CA ASP A 84 -7.28 15.41 2.72
C ASP A 84 -6.34 16.22 1.79
N ALA A 85 -6.85 16.67 0.66
CA ALA A 85 -6.11 17.48 -0.31
C ALA A 85 -5.55 18.78 0.30
N LYS A 86 -6.28 19.38 1.23
CA LYS A 86 -5.84 20.60 1.92
C LYS A 86 -4.59 20.39 2.78
N ALA A 87 -4.30 19.14 3.14
CA ALA A 87 -3.15 18.80 3.96
C ALA A 87 -1.82 18.91 3.21
N PHE A 88 -1.83 18.78 1.88
CA PHE A 88 -0.63 18.70 1.05
C PHE A 88 -0.74 19.63 -0.15
N GLN A 89 0.30 20.43 -0.38
CA GLN A 89 0.34 21.41 -1.49
C GLN A 89 0.20 20.79 -2.89
N ASN A 90 0.52 19.51 -3.03
CA ASN A 90 0.56 18.82 -4.32
C ASN A 90 -0.70 17.99 -4.61
N LEU A 91 -1.64 17.91 -3.68
CA LEU A 91 -2.89 17.19 -3.90
C LEU A 91 -3.98 18.17 -4.32
N SER A 92 -4.61 17.90 -5.46
CA SER A 92 -5.75 18.69 -5.94
C SER A 92 -7.09 18.18 -5.39
N THR A 93 -7.14 16.95 -4.98
CA THR A 93 -8.35 16.27 -4.47
C THR A 93 -7.99 15.34 -3.32
N ASP A 94 -8.92 15.15 -2.39
CA ASP A 94 -8.76 14.13 -1.36
C ASP A 94 -8.61 12.75 -1.99
N THR A 95 -7.90 11.87 -1.33
CA THR A 95 -7.66 10.50 -1.80
C THR A 95 -8.18 9.48 -0.79
N GLN A 96 -8.68 8.35 -1.28
CA GLN A 96 -9.10 7.22 -0.48
C GLN A 96 -8.69 5.94 -1.19
N PHE A 97 -7.76 5.21 -0.61
CA PHE A 97 -7.21 3.98 -1.16
C PHE A 97 -7.45 2.81 -0.22
N LEU A 98 -7.74 1.67 -0.80
CA LEU A 98 -7.81 0.40 -0.09
C LEU A 98 -6.91 -0.61 -0.79
N GLU A 99 -5.90 -1.08 -0.08
CA GLU A 99 -5.12 -2.25 -0.44
C GLU A 99 -5.69 -3.46 0.29
N ALA A 100 -6.05 -4.49 -0.44
CA ALA A 100 -6.55 -5.74 0.11
C ALA A 100 -5.73 -6.91 -0.42
N SER A 101 -5.29 -7.79 0.45
CA SER A 101 -4.64 -9.03 0.04
C SER A 101 -5.18 -10.22 0.81
N LEU A 102 -5.32 -11.32 0.11
CA LEU A 102 -5.72 -12.61 0.66
C LEU A 102 -4.73 -13.67 0.20
N GLY A 103 -4.14 -14.37 1.15
CA GLY A 103 -3.21 -15.47 0.89
C GLY A 103 -3.65 -16.76 1.56
N LYS A 104 -3.26 -17.88 1.00
CA LYS A 104 -3.50 -19.20 1.58
C LYS A 104 -2.36 -20.15 1.28
N LYS A 105 -1.91 -20.84 2.31
CA LYS A 105 -1.02 -21.98 2.20
C LYS A 105 -1.82 -23.18 1.67
N MET A 106 -1.50 -23.61 0.46
CA MET A 106 -2.17 -24.75 -0.18
C MET A 106 -1.64 -26.09 0.34
N ASN A 107 -0.35 -26.14 0.61
CA ASN A 107 0.39 -27.19 1.30
C ASN A 107 1.68 -26.60 1.87
N ASP A 108 2.56 -27.45 2.43
CA ASP A 108 3.79 -26.96 3.08
C ASP A 108 4.73 -26.22 2.16
N ASN A 109 4.66 -26.44 0.88
CA ASN A 109 5.57 -25.92 -0.12
C ASN A 109 4.93 -24.89 -1.07
N VAL A 110 3.61 -24.66 -0.99
CA VAL A 110 2.89 -23.83 -1.96
C VAL A 110 2.00 -22.82 -1.27
N PHE A 111 2.18 -21.55 -1.60
CA PHE A 111 1.37 -20.44 -1.14
C PHE A 111 0.78 -19.69 -2.34
N LEU A 112 -0.52 -19.45 -2.32
CA LEU A 112 -1.22 -18.65 -3.32
C LEU A 112 -1.74 -17.38 -2.66
N SER A 113 -1.52 -16.24 -3.30
CA SER A 113 -2.09 -14.96 -2.86
C SER A 113 -2.70 -14.16 -4.00
N VAL A 114 -3.70 -13.38 -3.66
CA VAL A 114 -4.32 -12.38 -4.53
C VAL A 114 -4.33 -11.05 -3.79
N SER A 115 -4.06 -9.95 -4.49
CA SER A 115 -4.14 -8.61 -3.93
C SER A 115 -4.77 -7.65 -4.93
N SER A 116 -5.37 -6.59 -4.41
CA SER A 116 -5.94 -5.51 -5.20
C SER A 116 -5.80 -4.19 -4.49
N ASP A 117 -5.40 -3.17 -5.24
CA ASP A 117 -5.38 -1.77 -4.83
C ASP A 117 -6.58 -1.07 -5.47
N LEU A 118 -7.41 -0.43 -4.67
CA LEU A 118 -8.67 0.19 -5.07
C LEU A 118 -8.63 1.70 -4.78
N ASP A 119 -9.03 2.51 -5.75
CA ASP A 119 -9.38 3.91 -5.52
C ASP A 119 -10.87 3.98 -5.17
N LEU A 120 -11.16 4.22 -3.89
CA LEU A 120 -12.54 4.23 -3.39
C LEU A 120 -13.28 5.52 -3.76
N LYS A 121 -12.55 6.60 -4.07
CA LYS A 121 -13.12 7.88 -4.45
C LYS A 121 -13.56 7.92 -5.91
N ASN A 122 -12.89 7.19 -6.78
CA ASN A 122 -13.19 7.09 -8.20
C ASN A 122 -13.98 5.81 -8.54
N ASN A 123 -15.18 5.67 -7.96
CA ASN A 123 -16.11 4.56 -8.23
C ASN A 123 -15.55 3.17 -7.92
N TYR A 124 -14.71 3.02 -6.88
CA TYR A 124 -14.07 1.76 -6.50
C TYR A 124 -13.23 1.17 -7.64
N SER A 125 -12.60 2.04 -8.40
CA SER A 125 -11.78 1.64 -9.55
C SER A 125 -10.56 0.85 -9.09
N PRO A 126 -10.33 -0.37 -9.61
CA PRO A 126 -9.10 -1.10 -9.33
C PRO A 126 -7.91 -0.41 -10.01
N LEU A 127 -6.90 -0.07 -9.22
CA LEU A 127 -5.64 0.50 -9.68
C LEU A 127 -4.66 -0.58 -10.09
N SER A 128 -4.61 -1.66 -9.29
CA SER A 128 -3.82 -2.84 -9.60
C SER A 128 -4.48 -4.10 -9.06
N GLN A 129 -4.22 -5.23 -9.71
CA GLN A 129 -4.62 -6.55 -9.26
C GLN A 129 -3.47 -7.51 -9.48
N THR A 130 -3.09 -8.26 -8.45
CA THR A 130 -1.98 -9.20 -8.52
C THR A 130 -2.42 -10.59 -8.07
N ILE A 131 -2.03 -11.60 -8.83
CA ILE A 131 -2.09 -13.00 -8.42
C ILE A 131 -0.65 -13.50 -8.32
N LYS A 132 -0.31 -14.13 -7.20
CA LYS A 132 1.04 -14.62 -6.93
C LYS A 132 0.99 -16.05 -6.42
N LEU A 133 1.80 -16.89 -7.03
CA LEU A 133 2.10 -18.25 -6.60
C LEU A 133 3.54 -18.28 -6.09
N SER A 134 3.72 -18.76 -4.85
CA SER A 134 5.04 -18.98 -4.26
C SER A 134 5.22 -20.47 -3.99
N ILE A 135 6.33 -21.02 -4.45
CA ILE A 135 6.73 -22.42 -4.25
C ILE A 135 8.02 -22.40 -3.42
N PHE A 136 8.00 -23.12 -2.31
CA PHE A 136 9.10 -23.17 -1.35
C PHE A 136 9.70 -24.57 -1.31
N ASP A 137 10.99 -24.64 -1.19
CA ASP A 137 11.74 -25.82 -0.82
C ASP A 137 12.67 -25.45 0.34
N GLU A 138 13.38 -26.41 0.93
CA GLU A 138 14.23 -26.20 2.13
C GLU A 138 15.22 -25.05 1.95
N CYS A 139 15.75 -24.83 0.75
CA CYS A 139 16.77 -23.83 0.45
C CYS A 139 16.42 -22.89 -0.69
N SER A 140 15.21 -22.97 -1.23
CA SER A 140 14.85 -22.19 -2.41
C SER A 140 13.41 -21.72 -2.41
N LYS A 141 13.16 -20.61 -3.12
CA LYS A 141 11.83 -20.03 -3.32
C LYS A 141 11.67 -19.62 -4.77
N LEU A 142 10.59 -20.06 -5.39
CA LEU A 142 10.14 -19.60 -6.70
C LEU A 142 8.86 -18.80 -6.54
N ASP A 143 8.89 -17.55 -6.94
CA ASP A 143 7.71 -16.68 -7.01
C ASP A 143 7.33 -16.44 -8.48
N ILE A 144 6.06 -16.68 -8.79
CA ILE A 144 5.45 -16.37 -10.09
C ILE A 144 4.30 -15.43 -9.83
N SER A 145 4.30 -14.24 -10.43
CA SER A 145 3.21 -13.29 -10.28
C SER A 145 2.76 -12.70 -11.61
N TYR A 146 1.47 -12.45 -11.69
CA TYR A 146 0.83 -11.66 -12.73
C TYR A 146 0.17 -10.45 -12.09
N THR A 147 0.45 -9.26 -12.60
CA THR A 147 -0.11 -8.00 -12.13
C THR A 147 -0.73 -7.25 -13.32
N ASP A 148 -2.02 -6.93 -13.20
CA ASP A 148 -2.75 -6.03 -14.08
C ASP A 148 -2.78 -4.63 -13.43
N LYS A 149 -2.06 -3.66 -14.00
CA LYS A 149 -2.04 -2.27 -13.57
C LYS A 149 -2.95 -1.44 -14.49
N ARG A 150 -3.97 -0.82 -13.91
CA ARG A 150 -4.95 0.03 -14.62
C ARG A 150 -4.77 1.50 -14.33
N PHE A 151 -3.86 1.82 -13.42
CA PHE A 151 -3.56 3.18 -13.02
C PHE A 151 -2.86 3.93 -14.16
N ASN A 152 -3.41 5.08 -14.52
CA ASN A 152 -2.83 6.03 -15.46
C ASN A 152 -2.65 7.36 -14.72
N ASP A 153 -1.42 7.68 -14.34
CA ASP A 153 -1.10 9.02 -13.87
C ASP A 153 -0.63 9.89 -15.05
N ASN A 154 -0.88 11.19 -14.96
CA ASN A 154 -0.46 12.16 -15.97
C ASN A 154 1.08 12.29 -16.09
N TYR A 155 1.85 11.46 -15.41
CA TYR A 155 3.30 11.49 -15.26
C TYR A 155 4.03 10.26 -15.84
N ASN A 156 3.48 9.52 -16.78
CA ASN A 156 4.08 8.38 -17.51
C ASN A 156 3.82 6.95 -17.00
N THR A 157 2.98 6.70 -16.03
CA THR A 157 2.54 5.33 -15.78
C THR A 157 1.36 4.98 -16.69
N GLN A 158 1.62 4.18 -17.70
CA GLN A 158 0.56 3.63 -18.56
C GLN A 158 0.01 2.33 -17.95
N PRO A 159 -1.26 1.99 -18.20
CA PRO A 159 -1.78 0.68 -17.88
C PRO A 159 -0.87 -0.40 -18.44
N SER A 160 -0.57 -1.41 -17.65
CA SER A 160 0.37 -2.45 -18.05
C SER A 160 0.08 -3.77 -17.38
N GLU A 161 0.31 -4.84 -18.11
CA GLU A 161 0.36 -6.19 -17.56
C GLU A 161 1.80 -6.57 -17.29
N ILE A 162 2.05 -7.13 -16.12
CA ILE A 162 3.40 -7.50 -15.70
C ILE A 162 3.40 -8.97 -15.31
N ILE A 163 4.24 -9.75 -15.96
CA ILE A 163 4.57 -11.10 -15.52
C ILE A 163 5.95 -11.05 -14.87
N ASN A 164 6.02 -11.49 -13.63
CA ASN A 164 7.27 -11.55 -12.89
C ASN A 164 7.56 -12.98 -12.47
N LEU A 165 8.79 -13.42 -12.74
CA LEU A 165 9.33 -14.69 -12.30
C LEU A 165 10.57 -14.40 -11.48
N SER A 166 10.59 -14.82 -10.23
CA SER A 166 11.76 -14.66 -9.37
C SER A 166 12.10 -15.95 -8.66
N PHE A 167 13.38 -16.26 -8.64
CA PHE A 167 13.92 -17.40 -7.96
C PHE A 167 14.97 -16.94 -6.96
N THR A 168 14.80 -17.34 -5.70
CA THR A 168 15.74 -17.08 -4.62
C THR A 168 16.29 -18.40 -4.13
N MET A 169 17.59 -18.48 -3.96
CA MET A 169 18.25 -19.63 -3.38
C MET A 169 19.09 -19.16 -2.20
N ASP A 170 18.92 -19.80 -1.05
CA ASP A 170 19.71 -19.51 0.14
C ASP A 170 21.20 -19.69 -0.22
N TYR A 171 22.04 -18.74 0.21
CA TYR A 171 23.48 -18.67 -0.06
C TYR A 171 23.92 -18.35 -1.49
N LEU A 172 23.07 -18.42 -2.51
CA LEU A 172 23.43 -18.10 -3.92
C LEU A 172 22.84 -16.80 -4.43
N GLY A 173 21.77 -16.28 -3.79
CA GLY A 173 21.17 -15.00 -4.10
C GLY A 173 19.87 -15.08 -4.88
N PHE A 174 19.52 -13.97 -5.50
CA PHE A 174 18.26 -13.73 -6.21
C PHE A 174 18.45 -13.68 -7.70
N PHE A 175 17.56 -14.36 -8.44
CA PHE A 175 17.46 -14.32 -9.90
C PHE A 175 16.02 -13.95 -10.25
N GLY A 176 15.84 -12.94 -11.08
CA GLY A 176 14.49 -12.47 -11.45
C GLY A 176 14.39 -12.12 -12.92
N TYR A 177 13.21 -12.33 -13.47
CA TYR A 177 12.80 -11.92 -14.79
C TYR A 177 11.47 -11.21 -14.71
N GLU A 178 11.37 -10.04 -15.33
CA GLU A 178 10.14 -9.25 -15.43
C GLU A 178 9.86 -8.95 -16.90
N GLN A 179 8.65 -9.25 -17.33
CA GLN A 179 8.14 -8.85 -18.64
C GLN A 179 6.97 -7.91 -18.44
N LYS A 180 7.03 -6.74 -19.06
CA LYS A 180 5.94 -5.75 -19.11
C LYS A 180 5.38 -5.68 -20.51
N SER A 181 4.05 -5.65 -20.61
CA SER A 181 3.34 -5.25 -21.81
C SER A 181 2.50 -4.00 -21.50
N ASN A 182 2.60 -2.99 -22.34
CA ASN A 182 1.76 -1.81 -22.24
C ASN A 182 0.47 -2.08 -23.01
N VAL A 183 -0.68 -1.92 -22.36
CA VAL A 183 -1.98 -2.03 -23.02
C VAL A 183 -2.39 -0.63 -23.44
N PHE A 184 -2.42 -0.37 -24.76
CA PHE A 184 -2.96 0.87 -25.30
C PHE A 184 -4.46 0.69 -25.50
N PHE A 185 -5.27 1.45 -24.78
CA PHE A 185 -6.68 1.58 -25.08
C PHE A 185 -6.85 2.74 -26.07
N GLU A 186 -7.18 2.44 -27.33
CA GLU A 186 -7.73 3.44 -28.22
C GLU A 186 -9.20 3.64 -27.88
N GLU A 187 -9.68 4.89 -27.85
CA GLU A 187 -11.08 5.25 -27.60
C GLU A 187 -12.07 4.65 -28.63
N THR A 188 -11.59 3.96 -29.65
CA THR A 188 -12.36 3.33 -30.73
C THR A 188 -12.62 1.83 -30.55
N GLY A 189 -12.24 1.23 -29.41
CA GLY A 189 -12.56 -0.18 -29.13
C GLY A 189 -11.76 -1.23 -29.90
N ASP A 190 -10.76 -0.84 -30.68
CA ASP A 190 -9.88 -1.77 -31.38
C ASP A 190 -8.61 -2.02 -30.53
N PHE A 191 -8.41 -3.27 -30.10
CA PHE A 191 -7.21 -3.70 -29.41
C PHE A 191 -6.06 -3.88 -30.40
N ASN A 192 -5.12 -2.95 -30.42
CA ASN A 192 -3.86 -3.14 -31.12
C ASN A 192 -2.79 -3.66 -30.16
N TYR A 193 -2.38 -4.90 -30.33
CA TYR A 193 -1.19 -5.44 -29.68
C TYR A 193 0.03 -4.98 -30.46
N GLY A 194 0.77 -3.98 -29.93
CA GLY A 194 2.10 -3.63 -30.45
C GLY A 194 3.14 -4.63 -29.89
N TYR A 195 3.92 -5.24 -30.78
CA TYR A 195 5.05 -6.11 -30.45
C TYR A 195 6.28 -5.27 -30.14
#